data_99ff87040524b1052dccc81c8e891931
#
_entry.id   99ff87040524b1052dccc81c8e891931
#
_cell.length_a   1.000
_cell.length_b   1.000
_cell.length_c   1.000
_cell.angle_alpha   90.00
_cell.angle_beta   90.00
_cell.angle_gamma   90.00
#
_symmetry.space_group_name_H-M   'P 1'
#
loop_
_entity.id
_entity.type
_entity.pdbx_description
1 polymer ?
#
loop_
_entity_poly.entity_id
_entity_poly.type
_entity_poly.pdbx_seq_one_letter_code
_entity_poly.pdbx_strand_id
1 'polypeptide(L)'
;EEQSEIAKKDLESFIKLLSPIIPHMAEEFWRNLGNKNLVSLESWPTANESKINPEIDNQEILLEKTIEDINNIIKILKEKQNKEANTIYLYAIPKEKNMYNQEFLEKRLNKKVKVFSNNEKNIHDPENKAKKAKPGKPGIYLE
;
A
#
# COMPACT_ATOMS: atom_id res chain seq x y z
N GLU A 1 17.71 17.81 6.56
CA GLU A 1 18.34 17.35 7.82
C GLU A 1 17.40 16.42 8.61
N GLU A 2 16.15 16.80 8.86
CA GLU A 2 15.18 16.00 9.64
C GLU A 2 14.87 14.62 9.01
N GLN A 3 14.72 14.53 7.69
CA GLN A 3 14.50 13.25 6.98
C GLN A 3 15.72 12.31 7.07
N SER A 4 16.94 12.85 7.09
CA SER A 4 18.15 12.04 7.20
C SER A 4 18.34 11.49 8.62
N GLU A 5 17.87 12.19 9.64
CA GLU A 5 17.95 11.78 11.03
C GLU A 5 16.90 10.70 11.38
N ILE A 6 15.68 10.81 10.82
CA ILE A 6 14.65 9.77 10.91
C ILE A 6 15.13 8.48 10.26
N ALA A 7 15.66 8.57 9.04
CA ALA A 7 16.21 7.42 8.32
C ALA A 7 17.36 6.73 9.07
N LYS A 8 18.22 7.49 9.78
CA LYS A 8 19.29 6.92 10.58
C LYS A 8 18.76 6.12 11.77
N LYS A 9 17.78 6.64 12.51
CA LYS A 9 17.15 5.93 13.64
C LYS A 9 16.44 4.65 13.23
N ASP A 10 15.77 4.67 12.10
CA ASP A 10 15.09 3.50 11.56
C ASP A 10 16.11 2.44 11.13
N LEU A 11 17.22 2.86 10.52
CA LEU A 11 18.32 1.97 10.15
C LEU A 11 19.01 1.37 11.38
N GLU A 12 19.25 2.15 12.42
CA GLU A 12 19.80 1.66 13.69
C GLU A 12 18.88 0.62 14.33
N SER A 13 17.56 0.86 14.33
CA SER A 13 16.59 -0.10 14.83
C SER A 13 16.60 -1.39 14.02
N PHE A 14 16.67 -1.28 12.70
CA PHE A 14 16.73 -2.43 11.79
C PHE A 14 18.01 -3.26 12.02
N ILE A 15 19.17 -2.61 12.18
CA ILE A 15 20.43 -3.30 12.46
C ILE A 15 20.36 -4.06 13.81
N LYS A 16 19.75 -3.46 14.84
CA LYS A 16 19.54 -4.14 16.13
C LYS A 16 18.69 -5.40 15.96
N LEU A 17 17.61 -5.34 15.15
CA LEU A 17 16.75 -6.49 14.85
C LEU A 17 17.48 -7.59 14.07
N LEU A 18 18.44 -7.24 13.22
CA LEU A 18 19.25 -8.18 12.45
C LEU A 18 20.38 -8.83 13.27
N SER A 19 20.81 -8.20 14.36
CA SER A 19 21.99 -8.63 15.11
C SER A 19 21.95 -10.08 15.63
N PRO A 20 20.81 -10.69 16.01
CA PRO A 20 20.75 -12.11 16.40
C PRO A 20 20.89 -13.08 15.21
N ILE A 21 20.57 -12.61 13.99
CA ILE A 21 20.55 -13.46 12.79
C ILE A 21 21.91 -13.39 12.08
N ILE A 22 22.45 -12.20 11.91
CA ILE A 22 23.70 -11.94 11.19
C ILE A 22 24.65 -11.04 12.03
N PRO A 23 25.16 -11.52 13.18
CA PRO A 23 25.84 -10.67 14.17
C PRO A 23 27.05 -9.92 13.60
N HIS A 24 27.89 -10.58 12.82
CA HIS A 24 29.12 -9.95 12.29
C HIS A 24 28.80 -8.79 11.33
N MET A 25 27.82 -8.98 10.44
CA MET A 25 27.41 -7.91 9.52
C MET A 25 26.68 -6.77 10.26
N ALA A 26 25.88 -7.11 11.25
CA ALA A 26 25.20 -6.11 12.06
C ALA A 26 26.20 -5.23 12.83
N GLU A 27 27.26 -5.80 13.40
CA GLU A 27 28.33 -5.04 14.06
C GLU A 27 29.09 -4.14 13.09
N GLU A 28 29.31 -4.59 11.84
CA GLU A 28 29.96 -3.79 10.81
C GLU A 28 29.08 -2.61 10.38
N PHE A 29 27.78 -2.85 10.10
CA PHE A 29 26.83 -1.79 9.75
C PHE A 29 26.66 -0.79 10.89
N TRP A 30 26.60 -1.27 12.14
CA TRP A 30 26.47 -0.44 13.32
C TRP A 30 27.66 0.51 13.46
N ARG A 31 28.86 0.02 13.21
CA ARG A 31 30.11 0.80 13.23
C ARG A 31 30.15 1.81 12.08
N ASN A 32 29.70 1.43 10.88
CA ASN A 32 29.64 2.32 9.72
C ASN A 32 28.66 3.48 9.91
N LEU A 33 27.65 3.35 10.77
CA LEU A 33 26.77 4.45 11.18
C LEU A 33 27.43 5.42 12.18
N GLY A 34 28.68 5.15 12.60
CA GLY A 34 29.43 5.98 13.52
C GLY A 34 29.27 5.59 15.00
N ASN A 35 28.59 4.48 15.29
CA ASN A 35 28.43 3.98 16.64
C ASN A 35 29.73 3.31 17.15
N LYS A 36 30.05 3.50 18.42
CA LYS A 36 31.33 3.01 19.02
C LYS A 36 31.15 1.73 19.82
N ASN A 37 29.92 1.50 20.32
CA ASN A 37 29.60 0.31 21.11
C ASN A 37 29.26 -0.87 20.21
N LEU A 38 29.23 -2.08 20.76
CA LEU A 38 28.73 -3.25 20.06
C LEU A 38 27.19 -3.20 19.98
N VAL A 39 26.64 -3.52 18.81
CA VAL A 39 25.17 -3.57 18.63
C VAL A 39 24.53 -4.62 19.51
N SER A 40 25.24 -5.71 19.78
CA SER A 40 24.79 -6.81 20.66
C SER A 40 24.61 -6.40 22.12
N LEU A 41 25.18 -5.30 22.56
CA LEU A 41 25.05 -4.75 23.90
C LEU A 41 23.98 -3.66 23.99
N GLU A 42 23.41 -3.27 22.89
CA GLU A 42 22.38 -2.23 22.82
C GLU A 42 21.01 -2.76 23.26
N SER A 43 20.19 -1.86 23.81
CA SER A 43 18.82 -2.20 24.15
C SER A 43 17.99 -2.53 22.91
N TRP A 44 17.12 -3.52 23.03
CA TRP A 44 16.21 -3.93 21.96
C TRP A 44 15.27 -2.78 21.55
N PRO A 45 14.99 -2.60 20.26
CA PRO A 45 14.08 -1.58 19.81
C PRO A 45 12.67 -1.81 20.38
N THR A 46 12.05 -0.77 20.89
CA THR A 46 10.66 -0.81 21.37
C THR A 46 9.75 -0.12 20.39
N ALA A 47 8.59 -0.70 20.13
CA ALA A 47 7.57 -0.09 19.29
C ALA A 47 7.04 1.20 19.93
N ASN A 48 6.85 2.23 19.12
CA ASN A 48 6.16 3.43 19.56
C ASN A 48 4.65 3.28 19.25
N GLU A 49 3.89 2.85 20.25
CA GLU A 49 2.45 2.62 20.11
C GLU A 49 1.66 3.87 19.69
N SER A 50 2.16 5.07 20.02
CA SER A 50 1.49 6.31 19.61
C SER A 50 1.54 6.58 18.09
N LYS A 51 2.42 5.88 17.37
CA LYS A 51 2.52 5.95 15.90
C LYS A 51 1.66 4.92 15.19
N ILE A 52 1.09 3.96 15.91
CA ILE A 52 0.19 2.96 15.35
C ILE A 52 -1.16 3.63 15.08
N ASN A 53 -1.54 3.70 13.83
CA ASN A 53 -2.82 4.26 13.41
C ASN A 53 -3.67 3.16 12.74
N PRO A 54 -4.67 2.60 13.46
CA PRO A 54 -5.53 1.54 12.94
C PRO A 54 -6.31 1.94 11.68
N GLU A 55 -6.52 3.25 11.46
CA GLU A 55 -7.18 3.72 10.25
C GLU A 55 -6.31 3.52 9.02
N ILE A 56 -4.99 3.72 9.15
CA ILE A 56 -4.04 3.50 8.04
C ILE A 56 -3.95 2.01 7.72
N ASP A 57 -3.87 1.16 8.74
CA ASP A 57 -3.83 -0.29 8.56
C ASP A 57 -5.10 -0.80 7.85
N ASN A 58 -6.26 -0.30 8.26
CA ASN A 58 -7.53 -0.64 7.61
C ASN A 58 -7.59 -0.15 6.15
N GLN A 59 -7.02 1.03 5.86
CA GLN A 59 -6.94 1.56 4.50
C GLN A 59 -6.06 0.68 3.62
N GLU A 60 -4.93 0.24 4.13
CA GLU A 60 -4.00 -0.63 3.41
C GLU A 60 -4.62 -2.00 3.10
N ILE A 61 -5.27 -2.62 4.09
CA ILE A 61 -6.00 -3.88 3.91
C ILE A 61 -7.10 -3.73 2.84
N LEU A 62 -7.82 -2.61 2.86
CA LEU A 62 -8.86 -2.33 1.88
C LEU A 62 -8.30 -2.18 0.46
N LEU A 63 -7.17 -1.50 0.36
CA LEU A 63 -6.47 -1.28 -0.90
C LEU A 63 -5.97 -2.60 -1.49
N GLU A 64 -5.36 -3.45 -0.67
CA GLU A 64 -4.88 -4.77 -1.10
C GLU A 64 -6.02 -5.67 -1.57
N LYS A 65 -7.12 -5.74 -0.83
CA LYS A 65 -8.33 -6.47 -1.26
C LYS A 65 -8.87 -5.96 -2.58
N THR A 66 -8.88 -4.64 -2.78
CA THR A 66 -9.32 -4.04 -4.03
C THR A 66 -8.42 -4.43 -5.19
N ILE A 67 -7.09 -4.46 -4.99
CA ILE A 67 -6.12 -4.91 -5.99
C ILE A 67 -6.33 -6.39 -6.33
N GLU A 68 -6.58 -7.24 -5.34
CA GLU A 68 -6.89 -8.66 -5.56
C GLU A 68 -8.17 -8.83 -6.36
N ASP A 69 -9.23 -8.11 -6.02
CA ASP A 69 -10.51 -8.16 -6.75
C ASP A 69 -10.33 -7.72 -8.21
N ILE A 70 -9.57 -6.66 -8.46
CA ILE A 70 -9.24 -6.19 -9.82
C ILE A 70 -8.50 -7.27 -10.60
N ASN A 71 -7.45 -7.86 -10.01
CA ASN A 71 -6.67 -8.91 -10.65
C ASN A 71 -7.51 -10.15 -10.97
N ASN A 72 -8.41 -10.54 -10.07
CA ASN A 72 -9.34 -11.64 -10.30
C ASN A 72 -10.30 -11.34 -11.45
N ILE A 73 -10.82 -10.11 -11.55
CA ILE A 73 -11.69 -9.72 -12.65
C ILE A 73 -10.92 -9.72 -13.98
N ILE A 74 -9.68 -9.18 -14.00
CA ILE A 74 -8.81 -9.20 -15.18
C ILE A 74 -8.57 -10.64 -15.64
N LYS A 75 -8.27 -11.55 -14.71
CA LYS A 75 -8.07 -12.97 -15.01
C LYS A 75 -9.30 -13.60 -15.64
N ILE A 76 -10.49 -13.37 -15.07
CA ILE A 76 -11.76 -13.88 -15.58
C ILE A 76 -12.07 -13.33 -16.98
N LEU A 77 -11.81 -12.04 -17.23
CA LEU A 77 -12.01 -11.42 -18.55
C LEU A 77 -11.10 -12.03 -19.60
N LYS A 78 -9.83 -12.25 -19.24
CA LYS A 78 -8.84 -12.88 -20.14
C LYS A 78 -9.21 -14.32 -20.45
N GLU A 79 -9.60 -15.11 -19.45
CA GLU A 79 -9.95 -16.53 -19.63
C GLU A 79 -11.28 -16.74 -20.37
N LYS A 80 -12.31 -15.95 -20.07
CA LYS A 80 -13.66 -16.15 -20.61
C LYS A 80 -13.97 -15.37 -21.88
N GLN A 81 -13.37 -14.21 -22.05
CA GLN A 81 -13.71 -13.28 -23.15
C GLN A 81 -12.53 -13.01 -24.09
N ASN A 82 -11.36 -13.50 -23.77
CA ASN A 82 -10.09 -13.21 -24.51
C ASN A 82 -9.89 -11.70 -24.74
N LYS A 83 -10.35 -10.86 -23.77
CA LYS A 83 -10.23 -9.40 -23.77
C LYS A 83 -9.16 -8.96 -22.80
N GLU A 84 -8.33 -8.04 -23.23
CA GLU A 84 -7.40 -7.33 -22.34
C GLU A 84 -8.00 -5.99 -21.94
N ALA A 85 -8.19 -5.78 -20.66
CA ALA A 85 -8.59 -4.48 -20.15
C ALA A 85 -7.38 -3.57 -20.00
N ASN A 86 -7.45 -2.37 -20.57
CA ASN A 86 -6.40 -1.37 -20.51
C ASN A 86 -6.69 -0.27 -19.49
N THR A 87 -7.95 -0.03 -19.21
CA THR A 87 -8.38 1.02 -18.29
C THR A 87 -9.29 0.42 -17.21
N ILE A 88 -9.03 0.80 -15.97
CA ILE A 88 -9.77 0.39 -14.78
C ILE A 88 -10.50 1.61 -14.24
N TYR A 89 -11.82 1.48 -14.11
CA TYR A 89 -12.67 2.49 -13.49
C TYR A 89 -13.09 2.00 -12.13
N LEU A 90 -12.78 2.78 -11.10
CA LEU A 90 -13.01 2.46 -9.71
C LEU A 90 -14.01 3.47 -9.13
N TYR A 91 -15.12 2.98 -8.60
CA TYR A 91 -16.17 3.80 -8.01
C TYR A 91 -16.22 3.58 -6.52
N ALA A 92 -15.75 4.57 -5.76
CA ALA A 92 -15.70 4.53 -4.32
C ALA A 92 -16.82 5.38 -3.70
N ILE A 93 -17.16 5.12 -2.44
CA ILE A 93 -17.98 6.04 -1.69
C ILE A 93 -17.18 7.32 -1.38
N PRO A 94 -17.82 8.51 -1.19
CA PRO A 94 -17.12 9.77 -1.02
C PRO A 94 -16.09 9.78 0.10
N LYS A 95 -16.37 9.07 1.19
CA LYS A 95 -15.47 8.98 2.35
C LYS A 95 -14.19 8.18 2.05
N GLU A 96 -14.26 7.23 1.14
CA GLU A 96 -13.16 6.33 0.82
C GLU A 96 -12.42 6.72 -0.47
N LYS A 97 -12.93 7.69 -1.25
CA LYS A 97 -12.28 8.11 -2.50
C LYS A 97 -10.80 8.45 -2.31
N ASN A 98 -10.48 9.19 -1.25
CA ASN A 98 -9.12 9.63 -0.96
C ASN A 98 -8.17 8.49 -0.53
N MET A 99 -8.71 7.34 -0.16
CA MET A 99 -7.91 6.15 0.18
C MET A 99 -7.33 5.48 -1.07
N TYR A 100 -8.01 5.62 -2.21
CA TYR A 100 -7.58 5.05 -3.48
C TYR A 100 -6.67 6.01 -4.23
N ASN A 101 -5.37 5.96 -3.92
CA ASN A 101 -4.38 6.75 -4.65
C ASN A 101 -4.24 6.20 -6.08
N GLN A 102 -4.64 7.00 -7.06
CA GLN A 102 -4.64 6.63 -8.47
C GLN A 102 -3.23 6.26 -8.97
N GLU A 103 -2.21 7.06 -8.67
CA GLU A 103 -0.84 6.82 -9.12
C GLU A 103 -0.26 5.53 -8.53
N PHE A 104 -0.58 5.24 -7.27
CA PHE A 104 -0.16 4.00 -6.62
C PHE A 104 -0.79 2.79 -7.29
N LEU A 105 -2.10 2.85 -7.56
CA LEU A 105 -2.84 1.78 -8.23
C LEU A 105 -2.34 1.56 -9.66
N GLU A 106 -2.07 2.62 -10.41
CA GLU A 106 -1.52 2.54 -11.77
C GLU A 106 -0.16 1.85 -11.80
N LYS A 107 0.73 2.21 -10.87
CA LYS A 107 2.05 1.57 -10.72
C LYS A 107 1.94 0.09 -10.34
N ARG A 108 1.02 -0.24 -9.42
CA ARG A 108 0.86 -1.60 -8.91
C ARG A 108 0.21 -2.55 -9.92
N LEU A 109 -0.77 -2.04 -10.68
CA LEU A 109 -1.53 -2.82 -11.67
C LEU A 109 -0.96 -2.75 -13.09
N ASN A 110 0.01 -1.83 -13.33
CA ASN A 110 0.58 -1.54 -14.64
C ASN A 110 -0.50 -1.26 -15.71
N LYS A 111 -1.55 -0.54 -15.31
CA LYS A 111 -2.71 -0.19 -16.12
C LYS A 111 -3.20 1.21 -15.76
N LYS A 112 -3.93 1.85 -16.67
CA LYS A 112 -4.56 3.14 -16.37
C LYS A 112 -5.71 2.93 -15.38
N VAL A 113 -5.71 3.73 -14.30
CA VAL A 113 -6.76 3.68 -13.28
C VAL A 113 -7.45 5.05 -13.20
N LYS A 114 -8.76 5.06 -13.12
CA LYS A 114 -9.55 6.26 -12.88
C LYS A 114 -10.44 6.05 -11.68
N VAL A 115 -10.30 6.90 -10.67
CA VAL A 115 -11.06 6.79 -9.41
C VAL A 115 -12.13 7.86 -9.36
N PHE A 116 -13.37 7.43 -9.25
CA PHE A 116 -14.55 8.29 -9.15
C PHE A 116 -15.28 8.09 -7.83
N SER A 117 -15.97 9.14 -7.39
CA SER A 117 -16.95 8.99 -6.31
C SER A 117 -18.31 8.57 -6.91
N ASN A 118 -19.02 7.68 -6.23
CA ASN A 118 -20.34 7.24 -6.66
C ASN A 118 -21.40 8.36 -6.70
N ASN A 119 -21.12 9.52 -6.09
CA ASN A 119 -21.98 10.71 -6.08
C ASN A 119 -21.66 11.72 -7.19
N GLU A 120 -20.61 11.50 -7.97
CA GLU A 120 -20.25 12.41 -9.06
C GLU A 120 -21.26 12.32 -10.20
N LYS A 121 -21.59 13.49 -10.77
CA LYS A 121 -22.40 13.59 -11.99
C LYS A 121 -21.47 13.44 -13.21
N ASN A 122 -21.90 12.72 -14.24
CA ASN A 122 -21.15 12.50 -15.48
C ASN A 122 -19.93 11.56 -15.34
N ILE A 123 -20.06 10.49 -14.58
CA ILE A 123 -19.07 9.41 -14.56
C ILE A 123 -19.32 8.42 -15.70
N HIS A 124 -18.24 7.93 -16.28
CA HIS A 124 -18.29 6.84 -17.24
C HIS A 124 -18.60 5.53 -16.50
N ASP A 125 -19.86 5.10 -16.49
CA ASP A 125 -20.32 3.88 -15.81
C ASP A 125 -21.36 3.12 -16.65
N PRO A 126 -20.93 2.46 -17.74
CA PRO A 126 -21.85 1.77 -18.66
C PRO A 126 -22.61 0.60 -18.00
N GLU A 127 -22.06 0.01 -16.94
CA GLU A 127 -22.67 -1.15 -16.26
C GLU A 127 -23.33 -0.82 -14.91
N ASN A 128 -23.48 0.46 -14.57
CA ASN A 128 -24.01 0.92 -13.28
C ASN A 128 -23.28 0.33 -12.06
N LYS A 129 -21.96 0.19 -12.14
CA LYS A 129 -21.11 -0.31 -11.06
C LYS A 129 -20.99 0.67 -9.90
N ALA A 130 -21.08 1.98 -10.19
CA ALA A 130 -21.07 3.02 -9.15
C ALA A 130 -22.19 2.83 -8.11
N LYS A 131 -23.38 2.39 -8.55
CA LYS A 131 -24.50 2.11 -7.66
C LYS A 131 -24.29 0.89 -6.76
N LYS A 132 -23.35 0.01 -7.13
CA LYS A 132 -23.02 -1.20 -6.36
C LYS A 132 -21.90 -0.96 -5.35
N ALA A 133 -21.27 0.22 -5.38
CA ALA A 133 -20.23 0.59 -4.43
C ALA A 133 -20.80 0.63 -3.00
N LYS A 134 -20.13 -0.07 -2.09
CA LYS A 134 -20.46 -0.14 -0.67
C LYS A 134 -19.22 0.19 0.15
N PRO A 135 -19.37 0.57 1.43
CA PRO A 135 -18.22 0.71 2.31
C PRO A 135 -17.32 -0.52 2.26
N GLY A 136 -16.03 -0.30 2.02
CA GLY A 136 -15.06 -1.38 1.88
C GLY A 136 -15.15 -2.22 0.61
N LYS A 137 -16.04 -1.88 -0.33
CA LYS A 137 -16.21 -2.60 -1.61
C LYS A 137 -16.49 -1.60 -2.73
N PRO A 138 -15.47 -1.08 -3.42
CA PRO A 138 -15.68 -0.19 -4.55
C PRO A 138 -16.32 -0.94 -5.74
N GLY A 139 -17.07 -0.21 -6.56
CA GLY A 139 -17.50 -0.73 -7.85
C GLY A 139 -16.32 -0.75 -8.82
N ILE A 140 -16.13 -1.84 -9.56
CA ILE A 140 -15.02 -2.00 -10.51
C ILE A 140 -15.61 -2.23 -11.90
N TYR A 141 -15.16 -1.44 -12.87
CA TYR A 141 -15.44 -1.63 -14.29
C TYR A 141 -14.13 -1.63 -15.06
N LEU A 142 -14.00 -2.52 -16.02
CA LEU A 142 -12.79 -2.72 -16.83
C LEU A 142 -13.13 -2.52 -18.31
N GLU A 143 -12.30 -1.74 -19.00
CA GLU A 143 -12.41 -1.43 -20.42
C GLU A 143 -11.10 -1.70 -21.17
#